data_4058121788d89a99778ac3949e5cc61b
#
_entry.id   4058121788d89a99778ac3949e5cc61b
#
_cell.length_a   1.000
_cell.length_b   1.000
_cell.length_c   1.000
_cell.angle_alpha   90.00
_cell.angle_beta   90.00
_cell.angle_gamma   90.00
#
_symmetry.space_group_name_H-M   'P 1'
#
loop_
_entity.id
_entity.type
_entity.pdbx_description
1 polymer ?
#
loop_
_entity_poly.entity_id
_entity_poly.type
_entity_poly.pdbx_seq_one_letter_code
_entity_poly.pdbx_strand_id
1 'polypeptide(L)'
;MKIKAAVTHANGEPFKIETVDLEAPKRGEMLVKISACGVCHTDEAAQHEQVPTPLPAVLGHEGAGTVVKVGEGVSDFKPGDRVGFSFSFCGHCHNCHTAKVSSCIHFNDINFGGILRDGTSRLSQNGTPLSMFFGQSAFAEYAVVDADCA
;
A
#
# COMPACT_ATOMS: atom_id res chain seq x y z
N MET A 1 11.34 9.11 -5.22
CA MET A 1 12.34 9.32 -4.13
C MET A 1 12.88 7.99 -3.67
N LYS A 2 14.10 7.94 -3.06
CA LYS A 2 14.61 6.70 -2.46
C LYS A 2 14.23 6.63 -0.99
N ILE A 3 13.77 5.46 -0.57
CA ILE A 3 13.35 5.18 0.81
C ILE A 3 13.91 3.82 1.27
N LYS A 4 13.94 3.57 2.57
CA LYS A 4 14.14 2.22 3.12
C LYS A 4 12.80 1.51 3.24
N ALA A 5 12.80 0.24 2.85
CA ALA A 5 11.64 -0.66 2.99
C ALA A 5 12.10 -2.07 3.35
N ALA A 6 11.23 -2.82 4.01
CA ALA A 6 11.41 -4.24 4.27
C ALA A 6 10.85 -5.02 3.07
N VAL A 7 11.74 -5.56 2.24
CA VAL A 7 11.39 -6.30 1.03
C VAL A 7 11.44 -7.80 1.31
N THR A 8 10.42 -8.54 0.90
CA THR A 8 10.45 -10.00 0.81
C THR A 8 10.59 -10.40 -0.65
N HIS A 9 11.61 -11.23 -0.97
CA HIS A 9 11.97 -11.57 -2.35
C HIS A 9 11.39 -12.90 -2.82
N ALA A 10 11.28 -13.87 -1.93
CA ALA A 10 10.80 -15.21 -2.25
C ALA A 10 10.08 -15.84 -1.06
N ASN A 11 9.34 -16.90 -1.33
CA ASN A 11 8.56 -17.65 -0.33
C ASN A 11 9.39 -18.00 0.90
N GLY A 12 8.94 -17.53 2.07
CA GLY A 12 9.55 -17.80 3.37
C GLY A 12 10.93 -17.17 3.60
N GLU A 13 11.46 -16.38 2.66
CA GLU A 13 12.68 -15.63 2.91
C GLU A 13 12.46 -14.51 3.93
N PRO A 14 13.42 -14.25 4.83
CA PRO A 14 13.32 -13.14 5.78
C PRO A 14 13.29 -11.80 5.06
N PHE A 15 12.57 -10.85 5.64
CA PHE A 15 12.56 -9.46 5.17
C PHE A 15 13.98 -8.87 5.14
N LYS A 16 14.31 -8.18 4.06
CA LYS A 16 15.57 -7.45 3.89
C LYS A 16 15.30 -5.95 3.87
N ILE A 17 16.00 -5.19 4.70
CA ILE A 17 15.90 -3.73 4.67
C ILE A 17 16.73 -3.20 3.52
N GLU A 18 16.06 -2.72 2.49
CA GLU A 18 16.69 -2.31 1.24
C GLU A 18 16.28 -0.88 0.86
N THR A 19 17.05 -0.30 -0.05
CA THR A 19 16.69 0.99 -0.67
C THR A 19 15.86 0.72 -1.91
N VAL A 20 14.67 1.29 -1.95
CA VAL A 20 13.73 1.20 -3.07
C VAL A 20 13.37 2.59 -3.57
N ASP A 21 12.88 2.67 -4.79
CA ASP A 21 12.34 3.89 -5.36
C ASP A 21 10.83 3.96 -5.10
N LEU A 22 10.37 5.08 -4.55
CA LEU A 22 8.95 5.39 -4.37
C LEU A 22 8.57 6.55 -5.29
N GLU A 23 7.53 6.36 -6.09
CA GLU A 23 6.96 7.39 -6.96
C GLU A 23 6.27 8.50 -6.14
N ALA A 24 6.04 9.64 -6.77
CA ALA A 24 5.21 10.70 -6.18
C ALA A 24 3.73 10.28 -6.20
N PRO A 25 2.90 10.78 -5.25
CA PRO A 25 1.48 10.52 -5.27
C PRO A 25 0.83 11.11 -6.51
N LYS A 26 -0.02 10.32 -7.18
CA LYS A 26 -0.84 10.73 -8.31
C LYS A 26 -2.18 11.32 -7.83
N ARG A 27 -3.09 11.54 -8.77
CA ARG A 27 -4.44 12.04 -8.46
C ARG A 27 -5.16 11.09 -7.50
N GLY A 28 -5.72 11.64 -6.41
CA GLY A 28 -6.44 10.90 -5.37
C GLY A 28 -5.55 10.19 -4.36
N GLU A 29 -4.23 10.30 -4.48
CA GLU A 29 -3.26 9.63 -3.60
C GLU A 29 -2.59 10.61 -2.63
N MET A 30 -2.01 10.06 -1.56
CA MET A 30 -1.22 10.80 -0.58
C MET A 30 0.13 10.13 -0.38
N LEU A 31 1.18 10.94 -0.17
CA LEU A 31 2.46 10.48 0.37
C LEU A 31 2.44 10.64 1.89
N VAL A 32 2.64 9.58 2.60
CA VAL A 32 2.62 9.54 4.07
C VAL A 32 3.97 9.06 4.59
N LYS A 33 4.54 9.80 5.56
CA LYS A 33 5.68 9.35 6.34
C LYS A 33 5.19 8.40 7.42
N ILE A 34 5.60 7.15 7.36
CA ILE A 34 5.18 6.12 8.30
C ILE A 34 5.79 6.38 9.68
N SER A 35 4.96 6.35 10.70
CA SER A 35 5.37 6.46 12.11
C SER A 35 5.39 5.10 12.80
N ALA A 36 4.47 4.22 12.43
CA ALA A 36 4.36 2.85 12.92
C ALA A 36 3.56 2.00 11.93
N CYS A 37 3.80 0.72 11.93
CA CYS A 37 2.98 -0.28 11.25
C CYS A 37 2.85 -1.51 12.16
N GLY A 38 1.63 -2.00 12.34
CA GLY A 38 1.38 -3.28 12.98
C GLY A 38 1.90 -4.43 12.13
N VAL A 39 2.21 -5.54 12.76
CA VAL A 39 2.58 -6.80 12.10
C VAL A 39 1.45 -7.80 12.36
N CYS A 40 0.84 -8.28 11.29
CA CYS A 40 -0.30 -9.18 11.31
C CYS A 40 0.10 -10.55 10.73
N HIS A 41 -0.62 -11.59 11.12
CA HIS A 41 -0.44 -12.92 10.52
C HIS A 41 -0.68 -12.92 9.00
N THR A 42 -1.45 -11.98 8.46
CA THR A 42 -1.66 -11.82 7.02
C THR A 42 -0.36 -11.42 6.28
N ASP A 43 0.54 -10.68 6.94
CA ASP A 43 1.87 -10.37 6.37
C ASP A 43 2.73 -11.64 6.28
N GLU A 44 2.69 -12.48 7.32
CA GLU A 44 3.36 -13.78 7.31
C GLU A 44 2.78 -14.71 6.23
N ALA A 45 1.46 -14.76 6.11
CA ALA A 45 0.78 -15.56 5.08
C ALA A 45 1.16 -15.09 3.66
N ALA A 46 1.31 -13.78 3.43
CA ALA A 46 1.78 -13.22 2.17
C ALA A 46 3.25 -13.56 1.90
N GLN A 47 4.12 -13.46 2.92
CA GLN A 47 5.53 -13.84 2.83
C GLN A 47 5.71 -15.32 2.47
N HIS A 48 4.80 -16.18 2.90
CA HIS A 48 4.80 -17.62 2.62
C HIS A 48 3.89 -18.02 1.45
N GLU A 49 3.47 -17.06 0.61
CA GLU A 49 2.60 -17.29 -0.56
C GLU A 49 1.31 -18.05 -0.26
N GLN A 50 0.81 -17.96 1.00
CA GLN A 50 -0.49 -18.51 1.39
C GLN A 50 -1.66 -17.60 0.98
N VAL A 51 -1.36 -16.33 0.64
CA VAL A 51 -2.25 -15.40 -0.04
C VAL A 51 -1.59 -14.94 -1.34
N PRO A 52 -2.37 -14.65 -2.40
CA PRO A 52 -1.85 -14.53 -3.76
C PRO A 52 -1.14 -13.19 -4.04
N THR A 53 -0.18 -12.79 -3.19
CA THR A 53 0.61 -11.57 -3.39
C THR A 53 1.88 -11.91 -4.19
N PRO A 54 2.06 -11.36 -5.39
CA PRO A 54 3.27 -11.60 -6.18
C PRO A 54 4.53 -11.10 -5.46
N LEU A 55 5.60 -11.88 -5.48
CA LEU A 55 6.91 -11.49 -4.96
C LEU A 55 7.85 -11.09 -6.10
N PRO A 56 8.83 -10.18 -5.87
CA PRO A 56 9.14 -9.49 -4.60
C PRO A 56 8.13 -8.40 -4.22
N ALA A 57 7.94 -8.21 -2.91
CA ALA A 57 6.92 -7.30 -2.38
C ALA A 57 7.42 -6.49 -1.17
N VAL A 58 6.80 -5.33 -0.95
CA VAL A 58 6.82 -4.63 0.33
C VAL A 58 5.45 -4.82 0.99
N LEU A 59 5.43 -5.47 2.14
CA LEU A 59 4.21 -5.78 2.90
C LEU A 59 3.87 -4.67 3.91
N GLY A 60 3.05 -4.99 4.90
CA GLY A 60 2.56 -4.04 5.91
C GLY A 60 1.25 -3.37 5.50
N HIS A 61 0.19 -3.65 6.24
CA HIS A 61 -1.17 -3.18 5.94
C HIS A 61 -1.89 -2.57 7.16
N GLU A 62 -1.15 -2.32 8.22
CA GLU A 62 -1.62 -1.66 9.44
C GLU A 62 -0.79 -0.38 9.71
N GLY A 63 -0.59 0.40 8.64
CA GLY A 63 0.24 1.60 8.67
C GLY A 63 -0.46 2.79 9.31
N ALA A 64 0.34 3.61 10.01
CA ALA A 64 -0.07 4.92 10.50
C ALA A 64 1.08 5.91 10.34
N GLY A 65 0.75 7.17 10.05
CA GLY A 65 1.79 8.15 9.80
C GLY A 65 1.28 9.59 9.69
N THR A 66 2.13 10.43 9.10
CA THR A 66 1.83 11.84 8.86
C THR A 66 1.85 12.13 7.36
N VAL A 67 0.81 12.77 6.86
CA VAL A 67 0.72 13.20 5.46
C VAL A 67 1.84 14.20 5.17
N VAL A 68 2.62 13.94 4.12
CA VAL A 68 3.72 14.81 3.68
C VAL A 68 3.31 15.60 2.43
N LYS A 69 2.57 14.96 1.52
CA LYS A 69 2.13 15.55 0.27
C LYS A 69 0.82 14.90 -0.16
N VAL A 70 -0.06 15.69 -0.75
CA VAL A 70 -1.28 15.19 -1.39
C VAL A 70 -1.18 15.31 -2.90
N GLY A 71 -1.78 14.38 -3.61
CA GLY A 71 -1.96 14.40 -5.06
C GLY A 71 -3.12 15.30 -5.48
N GLU A 72 -3.25 15.50 -6.77
CA GLU A 72 -4.38 16.27 -7.33
C GLU A 72 -5.73 15.63 -6.90
N GLY A 73 -6.71 16.48 -6.59
CA GLY A 73 -8.08 16.06 -6.23
C GLY A 73 -8.26 15.60 -4.78
N VAL A 74 -7.23 15.52 -3.97
CA VAL A 74 -7.35 15.25 -2.53
C VAL A 74 -7.66 16.57 -1.82
N SER A 75 -8.84 16.66 -1.20
CA SER A 75 -9.33 17.84 -0.47
C SER A 75 -9.49 17.62 1.03
N ASP A 76 -9.63 16.37 1.46
CA ASP A 76 -9.99 16.01 2.85
C ASP A 76 -8.76 15.93 3.76
N PHE A 77 -7.57 15.89 3.17
CA PHE A 77 -6.30 15.82 3.87
C PHE A 77 -5.33 16.90 3.39
N LYS A 78 -4.41 17.28 4.28
CA LYS A 78 -3.32 18.22 4.00
C LYS A 78 -2.01 17.77 4.66
N PRO A 79 -0.85 18.26 4.22
CA PRO A 79 0.41 18.01 4.90
C PRO A 79 0.35 18.35 6.39
N GLY A 80 0.84 17.44 7.23
CA GLY A 80 0.82 17.52 8.69
C GLY A 80 -0.32 16.74 9.35
N ASP A 81 -1.35 16.31 8.62
CA ASP A 81 -2.43 15.48 9.18
C ASP A 81 -1.91 14.09 9.54
N ARG A 82 -2.41 13.55 10.67
CA ARG A 82 -2.11 12.18 11.11
C ARG A 82 -3.19 11.25 10.63
N VAL A 83 -2.77 10.14 10.03
CA VAL A 83 -3.65 9.15 9.41
C VAL A 83 -3.30 7.73 9.83
N GLY A 84 -4.29 6.88 9.91
CA GLY A 84 -4.16 5.43 9.92
C GLY A 84 -4.80 4.86 8.66
N PHE A 85 -4.30 3.73 8.17
CA PHE A 85 -4.76 3.17 6.91
C PHE A 85 -5.74 2.01 7.10
N SER A 86 -6.61 1.86 6.11
CA SER A 86 -7.49 0.72 5.93
C SER A 86 -7.19 0.02 4.61
N PHE A 87 -7.94 -1.02 4.29
CA PHE A 87 -7.85 -1.74 3.01
C PHE A 87 -8.32 -0.88 1.84
N SER A 88 -7.84 -1.21 0.64
CA SER A 88 -8.27 -0.55 -0.60
C SER A 88 -9.58 -1.16 -1.14
N PHE A 89 -10.37 -0.35 -1.84
CA PHE A 89 -11.61 -0.75 -2.49
C PHE A 89 -11.81 0.02 -3.80
N CYS A 90 -12.59 -0.51 -4.75
CA CYS A 90 -12.66 0.09 -6.09
C CYS A 90 -13.48 1.38 -6.19
N GLY A 91 -14.38 1.65 -5.25
CA GLY A 91 -15.25 2.83 -5.22
C GLY A 91 -16.43 2.84 -6.19
N HIS A 92 -16.51 1.92 -7.17
CA HIS A 92 -17.49 1.96 -8.25
C HIS A 92 -18.36 0.69 -8.42
N CYS A 93 -18.07 -0.40 -7.71
CA CYS A 93 -18.94 -1.58 -7.79
C CYS A 93 -20.23 -1.40 -6.97
N HIS A 94 -21.20 -2.27 -7.17
CA HIS A 94 -22.48 -2.20 -6.45
C HIS A 94 -22.30 -2.14 -4.93
N ASN A 95 -21.41 -2.95 -4.38
CA ASN A 95 -21.16 -2.98 -2.93
C ASN A 95 -20.55 -1.67 -2.43
N CYS A 96 -19.62 -1.09 -3.18
CA CYS A 96 -19.04 0.22 -2.84
C CYS A 96 -20.09 1.33 -2.89
N HIS A 97 -20.94 1.34 -3.91
CA HIS A 97 -22.03 2.33 -4.03
C HIS A 97 -23.11 2.20 -2.94
N THR A 98 -23.22 1.05 -2.28
CA THR A 98 -24.13 0.82 -1.15
C THR A 98 -23.44 0.89 0.20
N ALA A 99 -22.27 1.56 0.27
CA ALA A 99 -21.44 1.74 1.47
C ALA A 99 -20.95 0.41 2.13
N LYS A 100 -20.88 -0.66 1.34
CA LYS A 100 -20.34 -1.97 1.78
C LYS A 100 -18.94 -2.18 1.22
N VAL A 101 -18.04 -1.22 1.45
CA VAL A 101 -16.68 -1.22 0.87
C VAL A 101 -15.85 -2.43 1.29
N SER A 102 -16.05 -2.98 2.49
CA SER A 102 -15.40 -4.22 2.95
C SER A 102 -15.81 -5.47 2.16
N SER A 103 -16.90 -5.39 1.41
CA SER A 103 -17.39 -6.45 0.51
C SER A 103 -17.18 -6.07 -0.95
N CYS A 104 -16.20 -5.21 -1.24
CA CYS A 104 -15.86 -4.85 -2.62
C CYS A 104 -15.61 -6.11 -3.45
N ILE A 105 -16.26 -6.23 -4.62
CA ILE A 105 -16.10 -7.43 -5.47
C ILE A 105 -14.70 -7.57 -6.05
N HIS A 106 -13.92 -6.48 -6.07
CA HIS A 106 -12.51 -6.44 -6.47
C HIS A 106 -11.53 -6.45 -5.30
N PHE A 107 -12.00 -6.82 -4.10
CA PHE A 107 -11.18 -6.74 -2.88
C PHE A 107 -9.85 -7.50 -3.01
N ASN A 108 -9.90 -8.74 -3.47
CA ASN A 108 -8.70 -9.57 -3.60
C ASN A 108 -7.72 -9.03 -4.63
N ASP A 109 -8.22 -8.61 -5.79
CA ASP A 109 -7.39 -8.09 -6.89
C ASP A 109 -6.63 -6.82 -6.47
N ILE A 110 -7.30 -5.93 -5.73
CA ILE A 110 -6.72 -4.63 -5.31
C ILE A 110 -5.81 -4.79 -4.10
N ASN A 111 -6.13 -5.67 -3.15
CA ASN A 111 -5.37 -5.78 -1.90
C ASN A 111 -4.23 -6.80 -1.96
N PHE A 112 -4.37 -7.85 -2.79
CA PHE A 112 -3.38 -8.92 -2.93
C PHE A 112 -2.72 -8.97 -4.31
N GLY A 113 -3.21 -8.23 -5.31
CA GLY A 113 -2.70 -8.28 -6.67
C GLY A 113 -1.35 -7.58 -6.90
N GLY A 114 -0.77 -6.96 -5.87
CA GLY A 114 0.54 -6.31 -5.97
C GLY A 114 0.53 -4.91 -6.60
N ILE A 115 -0.65 -4.35 -6.88
CA ILE A 115 -0.83 -3.08 -7.60
C ILE A 115 -1.85 -2.19 -6.90
N LEU A 116 -1.82 -0.89 -7.20
CA LEU A 116 -2.87 0.06 -6.81
C LEU A 116 -4.07 -0.01 -7.78
N ARG A 117 -5.11 0.78 -7.51
CA ARG A 117 -6.36 0.82 -8.31
C ARG A 117 -6.14 1.15 -9.78
N ASP A 118 -5.06 1.85 -10.11
CA ASP A 118 -4.70 2.22 -11.49
C ASP A 118 -3.93 1.11 -12.24
N GLY A 119 -3.76 -0.06 -11.62
CA GLY A 119 -3.06 -1.20 -12.20
C GLY A 119 -1.53 -1.07 -12.16
N THR A 120 -0.97 -0.12 -11.43
CA THR A 120 0.48 0.09 -11.33
C THR A 120 0.97 0.05 -9.89
N SER A 121 2.27 -0.23 -9.70
CA SER A 121 2.95 -0.08 -8.42
C SER A 121 3.58 1.31 -8.31
N ARG A 122 3.68 1.84 -7.08
CA ARG A 122 4.47 3.04 -6.76
C ARG A 122 5.87 2.69 -6.28
N LEU A 123 6.16 1.41 -6.10
CA LEU A 123 7.44 0.92 -5.61
C LEU A 123 8.21 0.22 -6.73
N SER A 124 9.49 0.49 -6.81
CA SER A 124 10.40 -0.22 -7.71
C SER A 124 11.80 -0.34 -7.12
N GLN A 125 12.57 -1.30 -7.62
CA GLN A 125 13.97 -1.48 -7.29
C GLN A 125 14.77 -1.74 -8.56
N ASN A 126 15.79 -0.90 -8.80
CA ASN A 126 16.61 -0.97 -10.02
C ASN A 126 15.78 -0.97 -11.33
N GLY A 127 14.68 -0.22 -11.35
CA GLY A 127 13.78 -0.13 -12.49
C GLY A 127 12.76 -1.28 -12.62
N THR A 128 12.81 -2.27 -11.73
CA THR A 128 11.82 -3.36 -11.69
C THR A 128 10.74 -3.05 -10.66
N PRO A 129 9.45 -3.11 -11.00
CA PRO A 129 8.36 -2.91 -10.04
C PRO A 129 8.42 -3.93 -8.89
N LEU A 130 8.15 -3.46 -7.68
CA LEU A 130 7.88 -4.28 -6.51
C LEU A 130 6.38 -4.34 -6.28
N SER A 131 5.87 -5.49 -5.83
CA SER A 131 4.46 -5.63 -5.49
C SER A 131 4.11 -4.81 -4.24
N MET A 132 2.94 -4.18 -4.31
CA MET A 132 2.33 -3.48 -3.18
C MET A 132 1.34 -4.40 -2.46
N PHE A 133 1.04 -4.07 -1.20
CA PHE A 133 0.18 -4.87 -0.34
C PHE A 133 -0.89 -4.01 0.32
N PHE A 134 -2.16 -4.37 0.16
CA PHE A 134 -3.34 -3.63 0.66
C PHE A 134 -3.39 -2.15 0.22
N GLY A 135 -2.77 -1.80 -0.90
CA GLY A 135 -2.67 -0.41 -1.33
C GLY A 135 -1.85 0.50 -0.41
N GLN A 136 -1.06 -0.07 0.51
CA GLN A 136 -0.30 0.63 1.54
C GLN A 136 1.21 0.35 1.46
N SER A 137 1.62 -0.92 1.63
CA SER A 137 3.04 -1.33 1.74
C SER A 137 3.78 -0.56 2.84
N ALA A 138 3.23 -0.58 4.06
CA ALA A 138 3.68 0.28 5.15
C ALA A 138 4.92 -0.22 5.91
N PHE A 139 5.50 -1.37 5.55
CA PHE A 139 6.83 -1.78 6.04
C PHE A 139 7.95 -0.97 5.35
N ALA A 140 7.81 0.35 5.36
CA ALA A 140 8.68 1.30 4.70
C ALA A 140 8.71 2.65 5.46
N GLU A 141 9.69 3.51 5.16
CA GLU A 141 9.74 4.86 5.74
C GLU A 141 8.61 5.77 5.25
N TYR A 142 8.14 5.55 4.02
CA TYR A 142 7.04 6.28 3.39
C TYR A 142 6.18 5.33 2.58
N ALA A 143 4.89 5.66 2.49
CA ALA A 143 3.94 4.98 1.62
C ALA A 143 3.19 5.98 0.75
N VAL A 144 2.81 5.58 -0.45
CA VAL A 144 1.82 6.26 -1.28
C VAL A 144 0.54 5.44 -1.21
N VAL A 145 -0.55 6.07 -0.77
CA VAL A 145 -1.84 5.42 -0.52
C VAL A 145 -2.97 6.23 -1.15
N ASP A 146 -4.05 5.56 -1.52
CA ASP A 146 -5.30 6.26 -1.88
C ASP A 146 -5.86 7.02 -0.67
N ALA A 147 -6.28 8.25 -0.86
CA ALA A 147 -6.85 9.08 0.22
C ALA A 147 -8.11 8.45 0.84
N ASP A 148 -8.90 7.72 0.05
CA ASP A 148 -10.11 7.02 0.51
C ASP A 148 -9.81 5.88 1.51
N CYS A 149 -8.54 5.49 1.67
CA CYS A 149 -8.12 4.38 2.55
C CYS A 149 -7.52 4.88 3.88
N ALA A 150 -7.63 6.17 4.18
CA ALA A 150 -7.09 6.81 5.39
C ALA A 150 -8.18 7.46 6.24
#